data_1d807510574a4df92cc1f95ec6e3f459
#
_entry.id   1d807510574a4df92cc1f95ec6e3f459
#
_cell.length_a   1.000
_cell.length_b   1.000
_cell.length_c   1.000
_cell.angle_alpha   90.00
_cell.angle_beta   90.00
_cell.angle_gamma   90.00
#
_symmetry.space_group_name_H-M   'P 1'
#
loop_
_entity.id
_entity.type
_entity.pdbx_description
1 polymer ?
#
loop_
_entity_poly.entity_id
_entity_poly.type
_entity_poly.pdbx_seq_one_letter_code
_entity_poly.pdbx_strand_id
1 'polypeptide(L)'
;ATCANLALLTPPEQSRYAVFKALELLYLLSAHDLIAETPGNSNSALTQIVQEVASYMRCHLDERLTIDGLSTRFGVSPTALKKEFRRLYGQPLHAWLQEQRLTQAARLLRESTMTVLEVAQEVGYSSTSQFSAAFVRRFGHTPGQYRRISV
;
A
#
# COMPACT_ATOMS: atom_id res chain seq x y z
N ALA A 1 22.09 14.49 10.23
CA ALA A 1 22.52 14.28 8.83
C ALA A 1 21.47 14.73 7.80
N THR A 2 20.60 15.72 8.12
CA THR A 2 19.45 16.11 7.28
C THR A 2 19.59 17.52 6.65
N CYS A 3 20.70 18.23 6.91
CA CYS A 3 20.87 19.59 6.39
C CYS A 3 21.74 19.72 5.13
N ALA A 4 22.31 18.62 4.62
CA ALA A 4 23.31 18.71 3.54
C ALA A 4 22.72 18.66 2.12
N ASN A 5 21.42 18.42 1.95
CA ASN A 5 20.82 18.17 0.60
C ASN A 5 20.02 19.35 0.04
N LEU A 6 19.95 20.48 0.76
CA LEU A 6 19.16 21.64 0.31
C LEU A 6 19.88 22.53 -0.69
N ALA A 7 21.21 22.45 -0.74
CA ALA A 7 22.05 23.34 -1.55
C ALA A 7 22.20 22.94 -3.04
N LEU A 8 21.67 21.77 -3.42
CA LEU A 8 21.78 21.23 -4.80
C LEU A 8 20.51 21.37 -5.63
N LEU A 9 19.44 21.93 -5.07
CA LEU A 9 18.17 22.09 -5.78
C LEU A 9 18.06 23.49 -6.41
N THR A 10 17.44 23.56 -7.58
CA THR A 10 17.16 24.85 -8.23
C THR A 10 16.11 25.65 -7.44
N PRO A 11 16.08 27.01 -7.54
CA PRO A 11 15.15 27.85 -6.76
C PRO A 11 13.69 27.43 -6.80
N PRO A 12 13.08 27.00 -7.93
CA PRO A 12 11.71 26.52 -7.96
C PRO A 12 11.53 25.14 -7.28
N GLU A 13 12.57 24.31 -7.29
CA GLU A 13 12.55 22.99 -6.63
C GLU A 13 12.68 23.12 -5.11
N GLN A 14 13.48 24.05 -4.63
CA GLN A 14 13.61 24.38 -3.22
C GLN A 14 12.28 24.87 -2.63
N SER A 15 11.52 25.69 -3.37
CA SER A 15 10.22 26.18 -2.95
C SER A 15 9.20 25.04 -2.86
N ARG A 16 9.17 24.13 -3.84
CA ARG A 16 8.29 22.96 -3.86
C ARG A 16 8.65 21.97 -2.75
N TYR A 17 9.94 21.74 -2.50
CA TYR A 17 10.43 20.89 -1.42
C TYR A 17 10.08 21.47 -0.05
N ALA A 18 10.21 22.77 0.14
CA ALA A 18 9.85 23.45 1.38
C ALA A 18 8.35 23.35 1.68
N VAL A 19 7.49 23.52 0.68
CA VAL A 19 6.05 23.33 0.81
C VAL A 19 5.70 21.88 1.15
N PHE A 20 6.34 20.91 0.48
CA PHE A 20 6.11 19.49 0.78
C PHE A 20 6.55 19.12 2.20
N LYS A 21 7.72 19.62 2.65
CA LYS A 21 8.22 19.44 4.02
C LYS A 21 7.34 20.13 5.07
N ALA A 22 6.81 21.30 4.75
CA ALA A 22 5.87 21.99 5.64
C ALA A 22 4.56 21.22 5.80
N LEU A 23 4.03 20.65 4.71
CA LEU A 23 2.83 19.79 4.74
C LEU A 23 3.09 18.49 5.48
N GLU A 24 4.26 17.87 5.31
CA GLU A 24 4.68 16.68 6.06
C GLU A 24 4.77 16.98 7.57
N LEU A 25 5.37 18.12 7.95
CA LEU A 25 5.45 18.55 9.34
C LEU A 25 4.08 18.91 9.92
N LEU A 26 3.21 19.57 9.16
CA LEU A 26 1.84 19.85 9.56
C LEU A 26 1.04 18.56 9.75
N TYR A 27 1.22 17.58 8.88
CA TYR A 27 0.60 16.26 9.01
C TYR A 27 1.09 15.54 10.27
N LEU A 28 2.41 15.55 10.53
CA LEU A 28 3.00 14.94 11.72
C LEU A 28 2.56 15.66 13.01
N LEU A 29 2.44 16.99 12.99
CA LEU A 29 1.94 17.76 14.13
C LEU A 29 0.44 17.52 14.36
N SER A 30 -0.37 17.47 13.31
CA SER A 30 -1.80 17.15 13.45
C SER A 30 -2.03 15.70 13.88
N ALA A 31 -1.17 14.77 13.49
CA ALA A 31 -1.20 13.39 13.97
C ALA A 31 -0.78 13.30 15.46
N HIS A 32 0.08 14.20 15.94
CA HIS A 32 0.50 14.22 17.35
C HIS A 32 -0.59 14.77 18.28
N ASP A 33 -1.42 15.71 17.84
CA ASP A 33 -2.54 16.25 18.63
C ASP A 33 -3.76 15.30 18.69
N LEU A 34 -3.81 14.29 17.81
CA LEU A 34 -4.83 13.23 17.84
C LEU A 34 -4.46 12.06 18.78
N ILE A 35 -3.25 12.04 19.35
CA ILE A 35 -2.86 11.11 20.42
C ILE A 35 -3.07 11.81 21.78
N ALA A 36 -4.24 12.37 22.01
CA ALA A 36 -4.74 12.62 23.36
C ALA A 36 -5.20 11.27 23.91
N GLU A 37 -4.42 10.74 24.80
CA GLU A 37 -4.67 9.50 25.55
C GLU A 37 -6.06 9.56 26.18
N THR A 38 -6.99 8.79 25.65
CA THR A 38 -8.16 8.35 26.41
C THR A 38 -7.85 6.95 26.95
N PRO A 39 -7.77 6.77 28.27
CA PRO A 39 -7.56 5.45 28.86
C PRO A 39 -8.84 4.62 28.66
N GLY A 40 -8.74 3.54 27.90
CA GLY A 40 -9.78 2.53 27.83
C GLY A 40 -10.35 2.25 26.45
N ASN A 41 -9.53 1.74 25.52
CA ASN A 41 -10.12 0.94 24.46
C ASN A 41 -9.10 -0.02 23.84
N SER A 42 -9.17 -1.28 24.23
CA SER A 42 -8.47 -2.40 23.57
C SER A 42 -8.77 -2.45 22.05
N ASN A 43 -9.83 -1.81 21.64
CA ASN A 43 -10.24 -1.65 20.23
C ASN A 43 -9.32 -0.66 19.48
N SER A 44 -8.78 0.36 20.13
CA SER A 44 -7.86 1.34 19.53
C SER A 44 -6.51 0.70 19.18
N ALA A 45 -5.94 -0.09 20.10
CA ALA A 45 -4.66 -0.78 19.88
C ALA A 45 -4.76 -1.80 18.72
N LEU A 46 -5.83 -2.59 18.67
CA LEU A 46 -6.07 -3.54 17.58
C LEU A 46 -6.27 -2.82 16.22
N THR A 47 -6.95 -1.68 16.24
CA THR A 47 -7.13 -0.84 15.05
C THR A 47 -5.77 -0.34 14.52
N GLN A 48 -4.89 0.14 15.38
CA GLN A 48 -3.52 0.55 14.99
C GLN A 48 -2.73 -0.62 14.40
N ILE A 49 -2.74 -1.78 15.05
CA ILE A 49 -2.06 -2.97 14.53
C ILE A 49 -2.57 -3.34 13.12
N VAL A 50 -3.87 -3.29 12.90
CA VAL A 50 -4.44 -3.60 11.59
C VAL A 50 -4.05 -2.57 10.52
N GLN A 51 -3.91 -1.29 10.88
CA GLN A 51 -3.39 -0.26 9.98
C GLN A 51 -1.91 -0.49 9.63
N GLU A 52 -1.09 -0.91 10.61
CA GLU A 52 0.30 -1.31 10.39
C GLU A 52 0.40 -2.54 9.49
N VAL A 53 -0.45 -3.55 9.70
CA VAL A 53 -0.56 -4.71 8.81
C VAL A 53 -0.87 -4.28 7.37
N ALA A 54 -1.84 -3.39 7.17
CA ALA A 54 -2.18 -2.90 5.84
C ALA A 54 -1.05 -2.10 5.19
N SER A 55 -0.31 -1.32 5.98
CA SER A 55 0.88 -0.58 5.51
C SER A 55 2.00 -1.54 5.12
N TYR A 56 2.27 -2.55 5.95
CA TYR A 56 3.24 -3.60 5.66
C TYR A 56 2.89 -4.34 4.35
N MET A 57 1.63 -4.73 4.19
CA MET A 57 1.17 -5.41 2.98
C MET A 57 1.36 -4.58 1.71
N ARG A 58 1.16 -3.25 1.78
CA ARG A 58 1.42 -2.34 0.63
C ARG A 58 2.88 -2.27 0.23
N CYS A 59 3.78 -2.39 1.19
CA CYS A 59 5.22 -2.35 0.93
C CYS A 59 5.79 -3.72 0.46
N HIS A 60 5.04 -4.81 0.61
CA HIS A 60 5.49 -6.18 0.36
C HIS A 60 4.49 -6.93 -0.54
N LEU A 61 4.08 -6.29 -1.65
CA LEU A 61 3.09 -6.86 -2.57
C LEU A 61 3.61 -8.08 -3.32
N ASP A 62 4.91 -8.16 -3.56
CA ASP A 62 5.63 -9.25 -4.20
C ASP A 62 5.71 -10.50 -3.33
N GLU A 63 5.61 -10.37 -2.00
CA GLU A 63 5.75 -11.46 -1.05
C GLU A 63 4.48 -12.33 -0.94
N ARG A 64 4.68 -13.61 -0.58
CA ARG A 64 3.59 -14.49 -0.20
C ARG A 64 3.11 -14.20 1.22
N LEU A 65 2.23 -13.24 1.36
CA LEU A 65 1.65 -12.87 2.64
C LEU A 65 0.51 -13.83 3.03
N THR A 66 0.61 -14.41 4.22
CA THR A 66 -0.42 -15.29 4.81
C THR A 66 -0.97 -14.65 6.08
N ILE A 67 -2.22 -14.98 6.41
CA ILE A 67 -2.86 -14.46 7.63
C ILE A 67 -2.09 -14.91 8.88
N ASP A 68 -1.65 -16.16 8.90
CA ASP A 68 -0.90 -16.71 10.03
C ASP A 68 0.47 -16.03 10.19
N GLY A 69 1.18 -15.80 9.09
CA GLY A 69 2.45 -15.06 9.10
C GLY A 69 2.28 -13.61 9.59
N LEU A 70 1.26 -12.92 9.10
CA LEU A 70 0.94 -11.56 9.57
C LEU A 70 0.52 -11.55 11.04
N SER A 71 -0.30 -12.50 11.45
CA SER A 71 -0.74 -12.63 12.86
C SER A 71 0.43 -12.86 13.81
N THR A 72 1.36 -13.74 13.46
CA THR A 72 2.59 -13.98 14.21
C THR A 72 3.48 -12.74 14.26
N ARG A 73 3.68 -12.08 13.12
CA ARG A 73 4.54 -10.90 12.99
C ARG A 73 4.06 -9.73 13.85
N PHE A 74 2.74 -9.50 13.87
CA PHE A 74 2.13 -8.36 14.56
C PHE A 74 1.53 -8.71 15.93
N GLY A 75 1.71 -9.95 16.43
CA GLY A 75 1.30 -10.36 17.77
C GLY A 75 -0.22 -10.37 17.98
N VAL A 76 -1.01 -10.63 16.93
CA VAL A 76 -2.47 -10.66 17.00
C VAL A 76 -3.01 -12.03 16.59
N SER A 77 -4.16 -12.44 17.12
CA SER A 77 -4.77 -13.68 16.67
C SER A 77 -5.33 -13.58 15.24
N PRO A 78 -5.27 -14.65 14.43
CA PRO A 78 -5.83 -14.67 13.08
C PRO A 78 -7.30 -14.27 13.02
N THR A 79 -8.07 -14.65 14.02
CA THR A 79 -9.49 -14.33 14.12
C THR A 79 -9.73 -12.83 14.37
N ALA A 80 -8.98 -12.25 15.30
CA ALA A 80 -9.05 -10.81 15.61
C ALA A 80 -8.62 -9.98 14.40
N LEU A 81 -7.50 -10.37 13.74
CA LEU A 81 -7.00 -9.72 12.55
C LEU A 81 -8.04 -9.71 11.43
N LYS A 82 -8.63 -10.87 11.09
CA LYS A 82 -9.67 -10.98 10.04
C LYS A 82 -10.88 -10.11 10.34
N LYS A 83 -11.39 -10.17 11.57
CA LYS A 83 -12.58 -9.44 12.00
C LYS A 83 -12.36 -7.94 11.91
N GLU A 84 -11.29 -7.47 12.51
CA GLU A 84 -10.98 -6.03 12.58
C GLU A 84 -10.58 -5.47 11.20
N PHE A 85 -9.81 -6.23 10.41
CA PHE A 85 -9.47 -5.84 9.04
C PHE A 85 -10.74 -5.64 8.19
N ARG A 86 -11.68 -6.59 8.26
CA ARG A 86 -12.96 -6.46 7.54
C ARG A 86 -13.80 -5.28 8.04
N ARG A 87 -13.75 -4.98 9.34
CA ARG A 87 -14.42 -3.82 9.92
C ARG A 87 -13.87 -2.50 9.38
N LEU A 88 -12.54 -2.37 9.29
CA LEU A 88 -11.86 -1.14 8.86
C LEU A 88 -11.89 -0.94 7.35
N TYR A 89 -11.67 -2.01 6.58
CA TYR A 89 -11.49 -1.93 5.12
C TYR A 89 -12.70 -2.43 4.33
N GLY A 90 -13.78 -2.86 4.98
CA GLY A 90 -15.02 -3.31 4.34
C GLY A 90 -14.93 -4.65 3.61
N GLN A 91 -13.75 -5.24 3.52
CA GLN A 91 -13.50 -6.47 2.75
C GLN A 91 -12.47 -7.38 3.44
N PRO A 92 -12.44 -8.69 3.09
CA PRO A 92 -11.44 -9.60 3.61
C PRO A 92 -10.01 -9.20 3.20
N LEU A 93 -9.04 -9.44 4.07
CA LEU A 93 -7.62 -9.12 3.90
C LEU A 93 -7.06 -9.60 2.55
N HIS A 94 -7.37 -10.84 2.15
CA HIS A 94 -6.91 -11.38 0.87
C HIS A 94 -7.48 -10.62 -0.34
N ALA A 95 -8.76 -10.28 -0.32
CA ALA A 95 -9.40 -9.51 -1.40
C ALA A 95 -8.78 -8.09 -1.50
N TRP A 96 -8.54 -7.47 -0.35
CA TRP A 96 -7.88 -6.18 -0.28
C TRP A 96 -6.44 -6.24 -0.83
N LEU A 97 -5.65 -7.26 -0.47
CA LEU A 97 -4.31 -7.47 -1.01
C LEU A 97 -4.32 -7.63 -2.54
N GLN A 98 -5.24 -8.43 -3.07
CA GLN A 98 -5.41 -8.57 -4.53
C GLN A 98 -5.71 -7.22 -5.20
N GLU A 99 -6.57 -6.42 -4.61
CA GLU A 99 -6.90 -5.09 -5.13
C GLU A 99 -5.67 -4.17 -5.15
N GLN A 100 -4.86 -4.17 -4.08
CA GLN A 100 -3.61 -3.39 -4.03
C GLN A 100 -2.62 -3.86 -5.11
N ARG A 101 -2.45 -5.17 -5.29
CA ARG A 101 -1.60 -5.76 -6.33
C ARG A 101 -2.03 -5.33 -7.73
N LEU A 102 -3.31 -5.41 -8.03
CA LEU A 102 -3.84 -5.03 -9.34
C LEU A 102 -3.75 -3.52 -9.59
N THR A 103 -3.97 -2.70 -8.57
CA THR A 103 -3.80 -1.24 -8.65
C THR A 103 -2.35 -0.87 -8.91
N GLN A 104 -1.40 -1.49 -8.23
CA GLN A 104 0.03 -1.29 -8.48
C GLN A 104 0.42 -1.78 -9.87
N ALA A 105 -0.08 -2.93 -10.31
CA ALA A 105 0.15 -3.43 -11.67
C ALA A 105 -0.35 -2.47 -12.75
N ALA A 106 -1.53 -1.90 -12.58
CA ALA A 106 -2.09 -0.90 -13.50
C ALA A 106 -1.19 0.35 -13.60
N ARG A 107 -0.60 0.77 -12.47
CA ARG A 107 0.38 1.86 -12.45
C ARG A 107 1.65 1.48 -13.21
N LEU A 108 2.25 0.33 -12.91
CA LEU A 108 3.47 -0.15 -13.58
C LEU A 108 3.28 -0.32 -15.09
N LEU A 109 2.12 -0.81 -15.53
CA LEU A 109 1.81 -0.96 -16.96
C LEU A 109 1.79 0.37 -17.70
N ARG A 110 1.44 1.47 -17.05
CA ARG A 110 1.42 2.83 -17.64
C ARG A 110 2.76 3.56 -17.56
N GLU A 111 3.46 3.38 -16.44
CA GLU A 111 4.60 4.22 -16.08
C GLU A 111 5.95 3.57 -16.35
N SER A 112 5.98 2.28 -16.70
CA SER A 112 7.22 1.53 -16.93
C SER A 112 7.23 0.80 -18.27
N THR A 113 8.44 0.40 -18.69
CA THR A 113 8.68 -0.44 -19.88
C THR A 113 8.67 -1.95 -19.56
N MET A 114 8.37 -2.34 -18.32
CA MET A 114 8.33 -3.73 -17.88
C MET A 114 7.37 -4.56 -18.73
N THR A 115 7.74 -5.79 -19.04
CA THR A 115 6.83 -6.74 -19.70
C THR A 115 5.65 -7.11 -18.78
N VAL A 116 4.60 -7.67 -19.35
CA VAL A 116 3.44 -8.15 -18.56
C VAL A 116 3.87 -9.23 -17.55
N LEU A 117 4.85 -10.06 -17.92
CA LEU A 117 5.40 -11.08 -17.02
C LEU A 117 6.13 -10.45 -15.83
N GLU A 118 7.01 -9.49 -16.09
CA GLU A 118 7.74 -8.77 -15.04
C GLU A 118 6.79 -8.03 -14.10
N VAL A 119 5.77 -7.34 -14.64
CA VAL A 119 4.75 -6.69 -13.81
C VAL A 119 4.00 -7.70 -12.93
N ALA A 120 3.62 -8.86 -13.48
CA ALA A 120 2.94 -9.90 -12.71
C ALA A 120 3.81 -10.39 -11.55
N GLN A 121 5.10 -10.63 -11.77
CA GLN A 121 6.05 -11.04 -10.74
C GLN A 121 6.27 -9.96 -9.69
N GLU A 122 6.46 -8.72 -10.10
CA GLU A 122 6.67 -7.56 -9.23
C GLU A 122 5.51 -7.33 -8.25
N VAL A 123 4.28 -7.65 -8.68
CA VAL A 123 3.11 -7.54 -7.79
C VAL A 123 2.72 -8.87 -7.14
N GLY A 124 3.61 -9.87 -7.13
CA GLY A 124 3.47 -11.11 -6.36
C GLY A 124 2.54 -12.16 -6.98
N TYR A 125 2.37 -12.17 -8.29
CA TYR A 125 1.72 -13.28 -8.99
C TYR A 125 2.75 -14.28 -9.52
N SER A 126 2.62 -15.54 -9.11
CA SER A 126 3.45 -16.64 -9.62
C SER A 126 3.04 -17.13 -11.02
N SER A 127 1.86 -16.77 -11.49
CA SER A 127 1.32 -17.15 -12.79
C SER A 127 0.77 -15.96 -13.55
N THR A 128 1.30 -15.69 -14.73
CA THR A 128 0.84 -14.64 -15.65
C THR A 128 -0.60 -14.86 -16.09
N SER A 129 -1.03 -16.12 -16.22
CA SER A 129 -2.41 -16.45 -16.57
C SER A 129 -3.38 -16.06 -15.45
N GLN A 130 -3.06 -16.36 -14.20
CA GLN A 130 -3.86 -15.95 -13.04
C GLN A 130 -3.89 -14.42 -12.88
N PHE A 131 -2.74 -13.77 -13.07
CA PHE A 131 -2.64 -12.32 -13.10
C PHE A 131 -3.56 -11.71 -14.17
N SER A 132 -3.43 -12.18 -15.42
CA SER A 132 -4.22 -11.65 -16.54
C SER A 132 -5.72 -11.84 -16.32
N ALA A 133 -6.15 -12.99 -15.82
CA ALA A 133 -7.55 -13.25 -15.51
C ALA A 133 -8.08 -12.33 -14.39
N ALA A 134 -7.28 -12.13 -13.32
CA ALA A 134 -7.63 -11.21 -12.24
C ALA A 134 -7.68 -9.74 -12.74
N PHE A 135 -6.73 -9.36 -13.58
CA PHE A 135 -6.65 -8.01 -14.16
C PHE A 135 -7.84 -7.71 -15.06
N VAL A 136 -8.21 -8.63 -15.97
CA VAL A 136 -9.39 -8.50 -16.83
C VAL A 136 -10.66 -8.37 -16.00
N ARG A 137 -10.83 -9.20 -14.97
CA ARG A 137 -11.99 -9.13 -14.08
C ARG A 137 -12.12 -7.77 -13.39
N ARG A 138 -10.99 -7.13 -13.05
CA ARG A 138 -10.97 -5.84 -12.35
C ARG A 138 -11.11 -4.64 -13.27
N PHE A 139 -10.43 -4.65 -14.44
CA PHE A 139 -10.30 -3.49 -15.32
C PHE A 139 -11.00 -3.65 -16.68
N GLY A 140 -11.57 -4.82 -16.99
CA GLY A 140 -12.28 -5.09 -18.23
C GLY A 140 -11.36 -5.31 -19.46
N HIS A 141 -10.05 -5.12 -19.32
CA HIS A 141 -9.07 -5.25 -20.40
C HIS A 141 -7.91 -6.14 -19.98
N THR A 142 -7.27 -6.80 -20.96
CA THR A 142 -6.02 -7.51 -20.68
C THR A 142 -4.90 -6.51 -20.33
N PRO A 143 -3.88 -6.92 -19.55
CA PRO A 143 -2.75 -6.05 -19.20
C PRO A 143 -2.11 -5.37 -20.43
N GLY A 144 -1.94 -6.12 -21.53
CA GLY A 144 -1.38 -5.58 -22.78
C GLY A 144 -2.29 -4.59 -23.48
N GLN A 145 -3.62 -4.79 -23.45
CA GLN A 145 -4.58 -3.83 -23.96
C GLN A 145 -4.63 -2.56 -23.10
N TYR A 146 -4.64 -2.74 -21.78
CA TYR A 146 -4.64 -1.64 -20.81
C TYR A 146 -3.45 -0.70 -21.02
N ARG A 147 -2.25 -1.23 -21.22
CA ARG A 147 -1.05 -0.44 -21.55
C ARG A 147 -1.25 0.43 -22.80
N ARG A 148 -1.81 -0.14 -23.87
CA ARG A 148 -2.00 0.59 -25.15
C ARG A 148 -3.04 1.69 -25.10
N ILE A 149 -4.05 1.55 -24.25
CA ILE A 149 -5.13 2.54 -24.10
C ILE A 149 -4.70 3.68 -23.16
N SER A 150 -3.73 3.45 -22.29
CA SER A 150 -3.32 4.38 -21.24
C SER A 150 -2.08 5.23 -21.59
N VAL A 151 -1.54 5.07 -22.81
CA VAL A 151 -0.39 5.84 -23.34
C VAL A 151 -0.87 7.02 -24.24
#